data_d7a4ffc4ce24ad9702c9d7a168a9a1d9
#
_entry.id   d7a4ffc4ce24ad9702c9d7a168a9a1d9
#
_cell.length_a   1.000
_cell.length_b   1.000
_cell.length_c   1.000
_cell.angle_alpha   90.00
_cell.angle_beta   90.00
_cell.angle_gamma   90.00
#
_symmetry.space_group_name_H-M   'P 1'
#
loop_
_entity.id
_entity.type
_entity.pdbx_description
1 polymer ?
#
loop_
_entity_poly.entity_id
_entity_poly.type
_entity_poly.pdbx_seq_one_letter_code
_entity_poly.pdbx_strand_id
1 'polypeptide(L)'
;MGKTNKLGFWVLTALVVGNMVGSGIFMLPRSLSEAASPAGVIMAWLLTGFGVLMIALVFGNLAIRKPNLTGGPQIYAKELFKPGSQASILAGFMSSWGYWVGNLAGIVAVITTFAGYLSTFFPILTSKTPWFTIGGFTLMVGNGLTFIVCTVMLWGIHLIILRGMESAGKLNFVATAAKVIGFFVFIIIGLFAFEKSNILPFVAVRADEAGHALGMMSQVNNAAVNTLWAFIGIESAIVFAGRAKKQTDVKRATVLGLFIALAIYMGISTLMMGMLDQNTLIHSDKPMIDAIQSVLGPLSGKVLAGIGLISLFGSTIGWVMLSAEVPYQAAKQGLFLPAFLKENKKGLPSFSLLLTNGIGQLFIFSTVSKSISGAFDFIILIATLAYLVPYFISSIYQLKLVITGETYKSDRSRIVDGIIALLSTIYSIWIIIAGTADIKTFIYGIILIASGILFYGPLMKRHARIKQKEAISA
;
A
#
# COMPACT_ATOMS: atom_id res chain seq x y z
N MET A 1 -8.14 32.00 -10.31
CA MET A 1 -7.89 30.90 -9.36
C MET A 1 -9.05 29.93 -9.46
N GLY A 2 -8.85 28.79 -10.15
CA GLY A 2 -9.87 27.74 -10.27
C GLY A 2 -10.20 27.22 -8.87
N LYS A 3 -11.49 26.98 -8.56
CA LYS A 3 -11.92 26.30 -7.35
C LYS A 3 -11.21 24.94 -7.28
N THR A 4 -10.14 24.84 -6.49
CA THR A 4 -9.54 23.54 -6.15
C THR A 4 -10.59 22.78 -5.34
N ASN A 5 -11.23 21.79 -5.95
CA ASN A 5 -12.21 20.94 -5.28
C ASN A 5 -11.51 20.22 -4.12
N LYS A 6 -11.77 20.68 -2.91
CA LYS A 6 -11.18 20.13 -1.69
C LYS A 6 -11.90 18.84 -1.29
N LEU A 7 -11.12 17.84 -0.89
CA LEU A 7 -11.61 16.53 -0.45
C LEU A 7 -12.22 16.61 0.95
N GLY A 8 -13.44 16.09 1.10
CA GLY A 8 -14.11 16.01 2.40
C GLY A 8 -13.78 14.71 3.14
N PHE A 9 -14.22 14.63 4.40
CA PHE A 9 -13.99 13.50 5.30
C PHE A 9 -14.29 12.12 4.67
N TRP A 10 -15.46 11.94 4.11
CA TRP A 10 -15.87 10.64 3.53
C TRP A 10 -15.06 10.23 2.30
N VAL A 11 -14.65 11.20 1.48
CA VAL A 11 -13.79 10.90 0.32
C VAL A 11 -12.38 10.52 0.78
N LEU A 12 -11.85 11.19 1.80
CA LEU A 12 -10.57 10.83 2.41
C LEU A 12 -10.64 9.44 3.06
N THR A 13 -11.73 9.13 3.79
CA THR A 13 -11.94 7.80 4.36
C THR A 13 -12.01 6.72 3.28
N ALA A 14 -12.72 6.99 2.19
CA ALA A 14 -12.81 6.05 1.06
C ALA A 14 -11.46 5.85 0.37
N LEU A 15 -10.62 6.89 0.26
CA LEU A 15 -9.26 6.74 -0.24
C LEU A 15 -8.39 5.86 0.67
N VAL A 16 -8.50 6.04 1.99
CA VAL A 16 -7.78 5.22 2.96
C VAL A 16 -8.24 3.76 2.89
N VAL A 17 -9.55 3.50 3.02
CA VAL A 17 -10.11 2.14 2.94
C VAL A 17 -9.87 1.54 1.57
N GLY A 18 -10.08 2.33 0.51
CA GLY A 18 -9.92 1.89 -0.88
C GLY A 18 -8.51 1.44 -1.23
N ASN A 19 -7.50 2.14 -0.70
CA ASN A 19 -6.11 1.80 -0.94
C ASN A 19 -5.61 0.67 -0.03
N MET A 20 -5.99 0.66 1.25
CA MET A 20 -5.67 -0.47 2.14
C MET A 20 -6.35 -1.75 1.68
N VAL A 21 -7.69 -1.76 1.61
CA VAL A 21 -8.46 -2.96 1.24
C VAL A 21 -8.41 -3.14 -0.30
N GLY A 22 -7.20 -3.36 -0.79
CA GLY A 22 -6.86 -3.56 -2.20
C GLY A 22 -6.67 -5.03 -2.55
N SER A 23 -5.52 -5.33 -3.16
CA SER A 23 -5.15 -6.70 -3.55
C SER A 23 -4.91 -7.64 -2.36
N GLY A 24 -4.43 -7.10 -1.24
CA GLY A 24 -4.07 -7.90 -0.07
C GLY A 24 -5.19 -8.78 0.45
N ILE A 25 -6.42 -8.24 0.59
CA ILE A 25 -7.55 -8.99 1.13
C ILE A 25 -7.85 -10.28 0.35
N PHE A 26 -7.56 -10.28 -0.95
CA PHE A 26 -7.84 -11.40 -1.83
C PHE A 26 -6.80 -12.52 -1.77
N MET A 27 -5.55 -12.20 -1.41
CA MET A 27 -4.40 -13.10 -1.45
C MET A 27 -3.86 -13.46 -0.06
N LEU A 28 -3.95 -12.53 0.89
CA LEU A 28 -3.37 -12.69 2.23
C LEU A 28 -3.90 -13.87 3.05
N PRO A 29 -5.18 -14.30 2.97
CA PRO A 29 -5.63 -15.47 3.72
C PRO A 29 -4.78 -16.72 3.46
N ARG A 30 -4.35 -16.91 2.19
CA ARG A 30 -3.42 -17.97 1.80
C ARG A 30 -2.05 -17.77 2.46
N SER A 31 -1.39 -16.63 2.19
CA SER A 31 -0.03 -16.35 2.67
C SER A 31 0.06 -16.35 4.22
N LEU A 32 -1.00 -15.92 4.90
CA LEU A 32 -1.06 -15.95 6.35
C LEU A 32 -1.20 -17.39 6.89
N SER A 33 -1.99 -18.24 6.23
CA SER A 33 -2.16 -19.63 6.61
C SER A 33 -0.91 -20.47 6.33
N GLU A 34 -0.09 -20.08 5.35
CA GLU A 34 1.26 -20.63 5.14
C GLU A 34 2.21 -20.21 6.28
N ALA A 35 2.19 -18.92 6.65
CA ALA A 35 3.13 -18.34 7.60
C ALA A 35 2.88 -18.75 9.05
N ALA A 36 1.59 -18.99 9.45
CA ALA A 36 1.24 -19.19 10.85
C ALA A 36 0.00 -20.07 11.04
N SER A 37 -0.10 -20.64 12.26
CA SER A 37 -1.32 -21.28 12.75
C SER A 37 -2.44 -20.24 12.92
N PRO A 38 -3.72 -20.65 13.05
CA PRO A 38 -4.82 -19.70 13.26
C PRO A 38 -4.60 -18.73 14.43
N ALA A 39 -4.09 -19.21 15.54
CA ALA A 39 -3.71 -18.35 16.68
C ALA A 39 -2.64 -17.32 16.29
N GLY A 40 -1.60 -17.76 15.57
CA GLY A 40 -0.53 -16.87 15.10
C GLY A 40 -1.04 -15.79 14.14
N VAL A 41 -1.94 -16.14 13.22
CA VAL A 41 -2.58 -15.18 12.30
C VAL A 41 -3.38 -14.13 13.07
N ILE A 42 -4.22 -14.54 14.03
CA ILE A 42 -5.02 -13.59 14.82
C ILE A 42 -4.12 -12.69 15.67
N MET A 43 -3.10 -13.25 16.31
CA MET A 43 -2.11 -12.45 17.07
C MET A 43 -1.37 -11.46 16.17
N ALA A 44 -0.99 -11.84 14.95
CA ALA A 44 -0.34 -10.95 13.99
C ALA A 44 -1.27 -9.78 13.61
N TRP A 45 -2.56 -10.04 13.35
CA TRP A 45 -3.54 -8.98 13.06
C TRP A 45 -3.73 -8.00 14.24
N LEU A 46 -3.83 -8.51 15.47
CA LEU A 46 -3.99 -7.66 16.66
C LEU A 46 -2.75 -6.81 16.91
N LEU A 47 -1.57 -7.40 16.83
CA LEU A 47 -0.31 -6.72 17.05
C LEU A 47 -0.04 -5.67 15.97
N THR A 48 -0.22 -6.05 14.69
CA THR A 48 -0.07 -5.13 13.57
C THR A 48 -1.14 -4.04 13.58
N GLY A 49 -2.40 -4.39 13.87
CA GLY A 49 -3.49 -3.42 13.98
C GLY A 49 -3.22 -2.37 15.07
N PHE A 50 -2.72 -2.79 16.24
CA PHE A 50 -2.30 -1.87 17.30
C PHE A 50 -1.11 -0.99 16.85
N GLY A 51 -0.07 -1.57 16.27
CA GLY A 51 1.11 -0.83 15.83
C GLY A 51 0.77 0.19 14.73
N VAL A 52 -0.03 -0.23 13.76
CA VAL A 52 -0.49 0.67 12.68
C VAL A 52 -1.44 1.75 13.20
N LEU A 53 -2.23 1.48 14.26
CA LEU A 53 -3.00 2.53 14.93
C LEU A 53 -2.09 3.60 15.52
N MET A 54 -0.97 3.23 16.14
CA MET A 54 0.00 4.20 16.66
C MET A 54 0.61 5.03 15.51
N ILE A 55 0.96 4.39 14.38
CA ILE A 55 1.42 5.08 13.16
C ILE A 55 0.35 6.04 12.61
N ALA A 56 -0.90 5.60 12.53
CA ALA A 56 -2.03 6.42 12.06
C ALA A 56 -2.24 7.68 12.93
N LEU A 57 -2.11 7.51 14.23
CA LEU A 57 -2.20 8.63 15.18
C LEU A 57 -1.01 9.60 15.03
N VAL A 58 0.21 9.09 14.80
CA VAL A 58 1.38 9.91 14.44
C VAL A 58 1.09 10.71 13.18
N PHE A 59 0.65 10.07 12.11
CA PHE A 59 0.30 10.75 10.87
C PHE A 59 -0.73 11.85 11.07
N GLY A 60 -1.82 11.53 11.78
CA GLY A 60 -2.88 12.48 12.08
C GLY A 60 -2.40 13.67 12.92
N ASN A 61 -1.55 13.44 13.91
CA ASN A 61 -0.95 14.47 14.73
C ASN A 61 -0.04 15.38 13.92
N LEU A 62 0.84 14.81 13.08
CA LEU A 62 1.73 15.57 12.23
C LEU A 62 0.97 16.42 11.21
N ALA A 63 -0.11 15.90 10.61
CA ALA A 63 -0.97 16.67 9.70
C ALA A 63 -1.58 17.92 10.38
N ILE A 64 -1.94 17.82 11.66
CA ILE A 64 -2.51 18.94 12.43
C ILE A 64 -1.41 19.91 12.88
N ARG A 65 -0.26 19.41 13.37
CA ARG A 65 0.82 20.20 13.94
C ARG A 65 1.70 20.87 12.91
N LYS A 66 1.85 20.24 11.74
CA LYS A 66 2.68 20.72 10.62
C LYS A 66 1.87 20.76 9.31
N PRO A 67 0.79 21.56 9.25
CA PRO A 67 -0.16 21.56 8.13
C PRO A 67 0.47 21.99 6.79
N ASN A 68 1.62 22.61 6.80
CA ASN A 68 2.37 23.03 5.60
C ASN A 68 3.26 21.90 5.03
N LEU A 69 3.50 20.83 5.80
CA LEU A 69 4.23 19.65 5.36
C LEU A 69 3.24 18.65 4.76
N THR A 70 2.83 18.93 3.53
CA THR A 70 1.89 18.07 2.79
C THR A 70 2.63 17.11 1.87
N GLY A 71 2.01 15.98 1.53
CA GLY A 71 2.52 15.04 0.53
C GLY A 71 2.86 13.65 1.05
N GLY A 72 2.63 13.38 2.33
CA GLY A 72 2.78 12.04 2.91
C GLY A 72 3.97 11.88 3.86
N PRO A 73 4.13 10.66 4.41
CA PRO A 73 5.06 10.40 5.51
C PRO A 73 6.54 10.60 5.10
N GLN A 74 6.86 10.40 3.83
CA GLN A 74 8.21 10.53 3.30
C GLN A 74 8.76 11.97 3.39
N ILE A 75 7.89 12.97 3.44
CA ILE A 75 8.32 14.39 3.49
C ILE A 75 8.96 14.72 4.85
N TYR A 76 8.57 14.03 5.92
CA TYR A 76 9.07 14.32 7.26
C TYR A 76 10.58 14.01 7.42
N ALA A 77 11.16 13.21 6.54
CA ALA A 77 12.60 12.87 6.58
C ALA A 77 13.50 14.12 6.52
N LYS A 78 13.12 15.14 5.73
CA LYS A 78 13.88 16.38 5.63
C LYS A 78 13.90 17.19 6.93
N GLU A 79 12.88 17.07 7.75
CA GLU A 79 12.69 17.82 8.98
C GLU A 79 13.52 17.28 10.16
N LEU A 80 14.11 16.08 10.02
CA LEU A 80 15.01 15.52 11.02
C LEU A 80 16.33 16.28 11.10
N PHE A 81 16.74 16.91 9.99
CA PHE A 81 18.01 17.63 9.86
C PHE A 81 17.81 19.14 9.84
N LYS A 82 18.90 19.90 9.92
CA LYS A 82 18.86 21.36 9.83
C LYS A 82 18.23 21.80 8.51
N PRO A 83 17.21 22.66 8.52
CA PRO A 83 16.54 23.11 7.30
C PRO A 83 17.52 23.66 6.26
N GLY A 84 17.36 23.24 5.00
CA GLY A 84 18.22 23.66 3.89
C GLY A 84 19.64 23.08 3.85
N SER A 85 19.99 22.18 4.79
CA SER A 85 21.25 21.44 4.75
C SER A 85 21.23 20.37 3.65
N GLN A 86 22.39 19.94 3.18
CA GLN A 86 22.50 18.84 2.22
C GLN A 86 21.88 17.54 2.79
N ALA A 87 22.09 17.28 4.08
CA ALA A 87 21.51 16.12 4.76
C ALA A 87 19.97 16.15 4.76
N SER A 88 19.35 17.33 5.00
CA SER A 88 17.91 17.52 4.92
C SER A 88 17.36 17.21 3.52
N ILE A 89 18.00 17.76 2.49
CA ILE A 89 17.59 17.57 1.09
C ILE A 89 17.77 16.09 0.68
N LEU A 90 18.92 15.49 1.03
CA LEU A 90 19.20 14.08 0.71
C LEU A 90 18.20 13.13 1.40
N ALA A 91 17.99 13.31 2.70
CA ALA A 91 17.05 12.46 3.45
C ALA A 91 15.63 12.57 2.91
N GLY A 92 15.15 13.78 2.65
CA GLY A 92 13.83 14.01 2.05
C GLY A 92 13.72 13.43 0.64
N PHE A 93 14.76 13.59 -0.19
CA PHE A 93 14.79 13.03 -1.54
C PHE A 93 14.77 11.50 -1.51
N MET A 94 15.68 10.87 -0.76
CA MET A 94 15.80 9.41 -0.70
C MET A 94 14.54 8.75 -0.14
N SER A 95 13.96 9.32 0.92
CA SER A 95 12.69 8.86 1.48
C SER A 95 11.54 8.99 0.47
N SER A 96 11.46 10.13 -0.24
CA SER A 96 10.42 10.37 -1.26
C SER A 96 10.60 9.47 -2.48
N TRP A 97 11.84 9.23 -2.90
CA TRP A 97 12.16 8.32 -3.99
C TRP A 97 11.75 6.89 -3.67
N GLY A 98 12.23 6.35 -2.55
CA GLY A 98 11.91 4.99 -2.11
C GLY A 98 10.40 4.78 -1.98
N TYR A 99 9.71 5.72 -1.32
CA TYR A 99 8.27 5.67 -1.15
C TYR A 99 7.51 5.74 -2.49
N TRP A 100 7.95 6.58 -3.44
CA TRP A 100 7.34 6.65 -4.77
C TRP A 100 7.50 5.35 -5.54
N VAL A 101 8.71 4.78 -5.57
CA VAL A 101 8.96 3.51 -6.26
C VAL A 101 8.22 2.36 -5.58
N GLY A 102 8.11 2.36 -4.24
CA GLY A 102 7.26 1.43 -3.50
C GLY A 102 5.78 1.50 -3.91
N ASN A 103 5.26 2.71 -4.12
CA ASN A 103 3.88 2.90 -4.60
C ASN A 103 3.63 2.34 -6.00
N LEU A 104 4.66 2.33 -6.88
CA LEU A 104 4.55 1.66 -8.19
C LEU A 104 4.28 0.16 -8.05
N ALA A 105 4.92 -0.47 -7.07
CA ALA A 105 4.66 -1.87 -6.74
C ALA A 105 3.20 -2.09 -6.30
N GLY A 106 2.64 -1.17 -5.50
CA GLY A 106 1.23 -1.20 -5.11
C GLY A 106 0.27 -1.18 -6.31
N ILE A 107 0.52 -0.32 -7.32
CA ILE A 107 -0.26 -0.29 -8.57
C ILE A 107 -0.23 -1.66 -9.24
N VAL A 108 0.96 -2.23 -9.41
CA VAL A 108 1.12 -3.51 -10.14
C VAL A 108 0.49 -4.66 -9.38
N ALA A 109 0.63 -4.70 -8.05
CA ALA A 109 -0.01 -5.71 -7.21
C ALA A 109 -1.54 -5.72 -7.37
N VAL A 110 -2.17 -4.55 -7.40
CA VAL A 110 -3.63 -4.46 -7.58
C VAL A 110 -4.05 -4.85 -8.99
N ILE A 111 -3.32 -4.41 -10.02
CA ILE A 111 -3.64 -4.71 -11.41
C ILE A 111 -3.44 -6.20 -11.71
N THR A 112 -2.39 -6.84 -11.20
CA THR A 112 -2.17 -8.28 -11.39
C THR A 112 -3.24 -9.10 -10.68
N THR A 113 -3.66 -8.70 -9.49
CA THR A 113 -4.78 -9.34 -8.79
C THR A 113 -6.09 -9.19 -9.57
N PHE A 114 -6.33 -8.02 -10.19
CA PHE A 114 -7.48 -7.82 -11.09
C PHE A 114 -7.47 -8.84 -12.24
N ALA A 115 -6.33 -9.03 -12.92
CA ALA A 115 -6.20 -10.03 -13.98
C ALA A 115 -6.45 -11.46 -13.46
N GLY A 116 -5.99 -11.77 -12.23
CA GLY A 116 -6.28 -13.03 -11.55
C GLY A 116 -7.76 -13.27 -11.34
N TYR A 117 -8.50 -12.27 -10.88
CA TYR A 117 -9.96 -12.38 -10.69
C TYR A 117 -10.70 -12.42 -12.04
N LEU A 118 -10.22 -11.70 -13.06
CA LEU A 118 -10.76 -11.73 -14.40
C LEU A 118 -10.65 -13.12 -15.04
N SER A 119 -9.62 -13.90 -14.68
CA SER A 119 -9.47 -15.28 -15.18
C SER A 119 -10.59 -16.23 -14.74
N THR A 120 -11.40 -15.84 -13.74
CA THR A 120 -12.62 -16.60 -13.38
C THR A 120 -13.67 -16.57 -14.49
N PHE A 121 -13.70 -15.49 -15.28
CA PHE A 121 -14.59 -15.35 -16.44
C PHE A 121 -13.91 -15.76 -17.74
N PHE A 122 -12.61 -15.57 -17.81
CA PHE A 122 -11.78 -15.84 -18.99
C PHE A 122 -10.60 -16.77 -18.64
N PRO A 123 -10.83 -18.10 -18.51
CA PRO A 123 -9.80 -19.05 -18.11
C PRO A 123 -8.55 -19.04 -18.98
N ILE A 124 -8.64 -18.53 -20.21
CA ILE A 124 -7.51 -18.39 -21.13
C ILE A 124 -6.37 -17.53 -20.53
N LEU A 125 -6.66 -16.64 -19.57
CA LEU A 125 -5.66 -15.83 -18.88
C LEU A 125 -4.70 -16.65 -17.99
N THR A 126 -5.03 -17.90 -17.70
CA THR A 126 -4.18 -18.83 -16.95
C THR A 126 -3.63 -19.95 -17.83
N SER A 127 -3.83 -19.88 -19.15
CA SER A 127 -3.39 -20.89 -20.11
C SER A 127 -1.86 -21.03 -20.11
N LYS A 128 -1.38 -22.27 -19.98
CA LYS A 128 0.02 -22.64 -20.11
C LYS A 128 0.40 -23.08 -21.53
N THR A 129 -0.47 -22.83 -22.52
CA THR A 129 -0.18 -23.09 -23.92
C THR A 129 0.89 -22.13 -24.41
N PRO A 130 1.96 -22.60 -25.05
CA PRO A 130 2.97 -21.74 -25.66
C PRO A 130 2.35 -20.83 -26.74
N TRP A 131 2.64 -19.55 -26.70
CA TRP A 131 2.24 -18.60 -27.75
C TRP A 131 3.32 -18.48 -28.81
N PHE A 132 4.54 -18.19 -28.39
CA PHE A 132 5.74 -18.21 -29.24
C PHE A 132 6.99 -18.41 -28.37
N THR A 133 8.08 -18.87 -29.02
CA THR A 133 9.39 -19.08 -28.38
C THR A 133 10.46 -18.31 -29.14
N ILE A 134 11.26 -17.50 -28.44
CA ILE A 134 12.38 -16.73 -28.99
C ILE A 134 13.59 -16.91 -28.07
N GLY A 135 14.73 -17.36 -28.62
CA GLY A 135 16.00 -17.42 -27.88
C GLY A 135 15.93 -18.26 -26.58
N GLY A 136 15.13 -19.32 -26.54
CA GLY A 136 14.95 -20.17 -25.35
C GLY A 136 13.91 -19.65 -24.35
N PHE A 137 13.37 -18.43 -24.53
CA PHE A 137 12.25 -17.91 -23.76
C PHE A 137 10.92 -18.25 -24.44
N THR A 138 10.02 -18.92 -23.72
CA THR A 138 8.68 -19.25 -24.21
C THR A 138 7.64 -18.38 -23.51
N LEU A 139 6.93 -17.55 -24.28
CA LEU A 139 5.79 -16.81 -23.78
C LEU A 139 4.54 -17.68 -23.79
N MET A 140 3.90 -17.84 -22.63
CA MET A 140 2.62 -18.55 -22.54
C MET A 140 1.46 -17.61 -22.92
N VAL A 141 0.42 -18.15 -23.53
CA VAL A 141 -0.79 -17.40 -23.93
C VAL A 141 -1.38 -16.65 -22.73
N GLY A 142 -1.52 -17.32 -21.59
CA GLY A 142 -2.05 -16.71 -20.37
C GLY A 142 -1.24 -15.49 -19.90
N ASN A 143 0.09 -15.62 -19.89
CA ASN A 143 0.98 -14.53 -19.48
C ASN A 143 0.91 -13.33 -20.42
N GLY A 144 0.91 -13.58 -21.74
CA GLY A 144 0.79 -12.51 -22.74
C GLY A 144 -0.54 -11.78 -22.68
N LEU A 145 -1.65 -12.50 -22.54
CA LEU A 145 -2.97 -11.90 -22.38
C LEU A 145 -3.10 -11.14 -21.04
N THR A 146 -2.55 -11.69 -19.96
CA THR A 146 -2.51 -10.99 -18.66
C THR A 146 -1.74 -9.68 -18.78
N PHE A 147 -0.60 -9.66 -19.44
CA PHE A 147 0.15 -8.44 -19.71
C PHE A 147 -0.69 -7.41 -20.47
N ILE A 148 -1.41 -7.82 -21.51
CA ILE A 148 -2.30 -6.94 -22.29
C ILE A 148 -3.40 -6.36 -21.38
N VAL A 149 -4.09 -7.20 -20.60
CA VAL A 149 -5.14 -6.77 -19.67
C VAL A 149 -4.61 -5.74 -18.67
N CYS A 150 -3.46 -6.03 -18.05
CA CYS A 150 -2.83 -5.12 -17.09
C CYS A 150 -2.46 -3.78 -17.74
N THR A 151 -1.93 -3.81 -18.97
CA THR A 151 -1.59 -2.60 -19.73
C THR A 151 -2.83 -1.77 -20.06
N VAL A 152 -3.88 -2.39 -20.60
CA VAL A 152 -5.15 -1.71 -20.90
C VAL A 152 -5.77 -1.09 -19.66
N MET A 153 -5.73 -1.79 -18.54
CA MET A 153 -6.24 -1.29 -17.26
C MET A 153 -5.45 -0.07 -16.77
N LEU A 154 -4.10 -0.14 -16.76
CA LEU A 154 -3.25 0.95 -16.31
C LEU A 154 -3.49 2.23 -17.12
N TRP A 155 -3.44 2.12 -18.46
CA TRP A 155 -3.59 3.27 -19.34
C TRP A 155 -5.05 3.76 -19.44
N GLY A 156 -6.03 2.87 -19.33
CA GLY A 156 -7.44 3.24 -19.21
C GLY A 156 -7.71 4.11 -17.99
N ILE A 157 -7.17 3.71 -16.82
CA ILE A 157 -7.25 4.50 -15.59
C ILE A 157 -6.48 5.81 -15.70
N HIS A 158 -5.32 5.82 -16.36
CA HIS A 158 -4.60 7.06 -16.69
C HIS A 158 -5.51 8.08 -17.38
N LEU A 159 -6.22 7.66 -18.41
CA LEU A 159 -7.15 8.51 -19.14
C LEU A 159 -8.34 8.97 -18.29
N ILE A 160 -8.86 8.12 -17.41
CA ILE A 160 -9.93 8.48 -16.47
C ILE A 160 -9.45 9.58 -15.52
N ILE A 161 -8.27 9.43 -14.93
CA ILE A 161 -7.70 10.42 -14.01
C ILE A 161 -7.46 11.75 -14.72
N LEU A 162 -6.95 11.75 -15.95
CA LEU A 162 -6.75 12.99 -16.74
C LEU A 162 -8.04 13.76 -16.97
N ARG A 163 -9.21 13.11 -16.91
CA ARG A 163 -10.52 13.79 -17.01
C ARG A 163 -10.89 14.61 -15.77
N GLY A 164 -10.25 14.36 -14.64
CA GLY A 164 -10.39 15.15 -13.41
C GLY A 164 -10.34 14.32 -12.13
N MET A 165 -9.67 14.84 -11.11
CA MET A 165 -9.51 14.18 -9.80
C MET A 165 -10.86 13.98 -9.07
N GLU A 166 -11.80 14.90 -9.23
CA GLU A 166 -13.12 14.77 -8.62
C GLU A 166 -13.90 13.58 -9.18
N SER A 167 -13.89 13.41 -10.51
CA SER A 167 -14.55 12.29 -11.16
C SER A 167 -13.90 10.95 -10.80
N ALA A 168 -12.57 10.90 -10.80
CA ALA A 168 -11.81 9.72 -10.37
C ALA A 168 -12.07 9.40 -8.88
N GLY A 169 -12.10 10.42 -8.02
CA GLY A 169 -12.40 10.26 -6.59
C GLY A 169 -13.84 9.78 -6.33
N LYS A 170 -14.83 10.26 -7.06
CA LYS A 170 -16.22 9.77 -6.97
C LYS A 170 -16.32 8.30 -7.40
N LEU A 171 -15.65 7.94 -8.50
CA LEU A 171 -15.62 6.56 -8.98
C LEU A 171 -14.94 5.62 -7.96
N ASN A 172 -13.80 6.05 -7.41
CA ASN A 172 -13.15 5.34 -6.30
C ASN A 172 -14.05 5.21 -5.08
N PHE A 173 -14.80 6.25 -4.71
CA PHE A 173 -15.75 6.21 -3.59
C PHE A 173 -16.85 5.17 -3.81
N VAL A 174 -17.48 5.16 -5.00
CA VAL A 174 -18.53 4.20 -5.33
C VAL A 174 -17.98 2.76 -5.32
N ALA A 175 -16.82 2.53 -5.94
CA ALA A 175 -16.18 1.23 -5.94
C ALA A 175 -15.78 0.78 -4.52
N THR A 176 -15.33 1.70 -3.66
CA THR A 176 -15.00 1.40 -2.26
C THR A 176 -16.25 1.07 -1.45
N ALA A 177 -17.35 1.77 -1.65
CA ALA A 177 -18.62 1.46 -0.99
C ALA A 177 -19.13 0.07 -1.40
N ALA A 178 -19.12 -0.24 -2.70
CA ALA A 178 -19.49 -1.56 -3.22
C ALA A 178 -18.60 -2.67 -2.64
N LYS A 179 -17.30 -2.43 -2.56
CA LYS A 179 -16.29 -3.31 -1.94
C LYS A 179 -16.64 -3.62 -0.48
N VAL A 180 -16.85 -2.59 0.33
CA VAL A 180 -17.16 -2.74 1.76
C VAL A 180 -18.44 -3.55 1.94
N ILE A 181 -19.49 -3.24 1.17
CA ILE A 181 -20.74 -4.02 1.19
C ILE A 181 -20.47 -5.48 0.79
N GLY A 182 -19.71 -5.73 -0.28
CA GLY A 182 -19.40 -7.09 -0.73
C GLY A 182 -18.64 -7.89 0.33
N PHE A 183 -17.70 -7.29 1.04
CA PHE A 183 -16.99 -7.96 2.14
C PHE A 183 -17.86 -8.20 3.37
N PHE A 184 -18.79 -7.28 3.69
CA PHE A 184 -19.76 -7.54 4.74
C PHE A 184 -20.67 -8.72 4.40
N VAL A 185 -21.14 -8.82 3.15
CA VAL A 185 -21.92 -9.97 2.68
C VAL A 185 -21.10 -11.26 2.78
N PHE A 186 -19.82 -11.23 2.36
CA PHE A 186 -18.93 -12.38 2.50
C PHE A 186 -18.75 -12.79 3.97
N ILE A 187 -18.57 -11.83 4.88
CA ILE A 187 -18.46 -12.10 6.32
C ILE A 187 -19.75 -12.76 6.86
N ILE A 188 -20.90 -12.25 6.48
CA ILE A 188 -22.18 -12.84 6.91
C ILE A 188 -22.29 -14.30 6.43
N ILE A 189 -22.00 -14.57 5.15
CA ILE A 189 -22.04 -15.93 4.61
C ILE A 189 -21.02 -16.82 5.33
N GLY A 190 -19.80 -16.32 5.54
CA GLY A 190 -18.74 -17.04 6.22
C GLY A 190 -19.08 -17.42 7.66
N LEU A 191 -19.85 -16.58 8.38
CA LEU A 191 -20.31 -16.90 9.72
C LEU A 191 -21.23 -18.14 9.76
N PHE A 192 -22.07 -18.32 8.72
CA PHE A 192 -22.94 -19.50 8.59
C PHE A 192 -22.21 -20.73 8.07
N ALA A 193 -21.13 -20.53 7.31
CA ALA A 193 -20.33 -21.59 6.70
C ALA A 193 -19.09 -21.98 7.53
N PHE A 194 -18.93 -21.40 8.71
CA PHE A 194 -17.78 -21.63 9.57
C PHE A 194 -17.82 -23.02 10.20
N GLU A 195 -16.85 -23.85 9.87
CA GLU A 195 -16.64 -25.17 10.47
C GLU A 195 -15.47 -25.12 11.46
N LYS A 196 -15.75 -25.39 12.73
CA LYS A 196 -14.74 -25.37 13.79
C LYS A 196 -13.61 -26.38 13.55
N SER A 197 -13.89 -27.49 12.87
CA SER A 197 -12.88 -28.49 12.50
C SER A 197 -11.76 -27.93 11.64
N ASN A 198 -12.07 -27.01 10.74
CA ASN A 198 -11.10 -26.44 9.79
C ASN A 198 -10.06 -25.52 10.48
N ILE A 199 -10.45 -24.87 11.59
CA ILE A 199 -9.55 -23.97 12.34
C ILE A 199 -8.72 -24.72 13.42
N LEU A 200 -8.96 -26.01 13.59
CA LEU A 200 -8.22 -26.83 14.56
C LEU A 200 -7.07 -27.59 13.89
N PRO A 201 -5.95 -27.78 14.58
CA PRO A 201 -5.62 -27.25 15.91
C PRO A 201 -5.37 -25.73 15.85
N PHE A 202 -6.02 -24.98 16.75
CA PHE A 202 -5.92 -23.50 16.78
C PHE A 202 -4.50 -23.01 17.01
N VAL A 203 -3.73 -23.74 17.83
CA VAL A 203 -2.29 -23.59 18.02
C VAL A 203 -1.60 -24.79 17.38
N ALA A 204 -0.86 -24.57 16.33
CA ALA A 204 -0.12 -25.62 15.63
C ALA A 204 1.36 -25.25 15.47
N VAL A 205 2.22 -26.23 15.51
CA VAL A 205 3.62 -26.05 15.14
C VAL A 205 3.66 -25.90 13.62
N ARG A 206 4.38 -24.88 13.15
CA ARG A 206 4.73 -24.70 11.74
C ARG A 206 6.21 -25.00 11.56
N ALA A 207 6.61 -25.32 10.37
CA ALA A 207 8.01 -25.48 10.01
C ALA A 207 8.44 -24.40 9.01
N ASP A 208 9.70 -23.99 9.08
CA ASP A 208 10.34 -23.18 8.04
C ASP A 208 10.65 -24.01 6.79
N GLU A 209 11.20 -23.37 5.74
CA GLU A 209 11.61 -24.05 4.50
C GLU A 209 12.68 -25.14 4.72
N ALA A 210 13.44 -25.07 5.84
CA ALA A 210 14.45 -26.04 6.23
C ALA A 210 13.88 -27.17 7.12
N GLY A 211 12.59 -27.13 7.47
CA GLY A 211 11.91 -28.12 8.30
C GLY A 211 12.04 -27.88 9.81
N HIS A 212 12.60 -26.76 10.26
CA HIS A 212 12.71 -26.45 11.68
C HIS A 212 11.37 -25.95 12.25
N ALA A 213 11.02 -26.43 13.45
CA ALA A 213 9.80 -26.04 14.13
C ALA A 213 9.80 -24.54 14.50
N LEU A 214 8.77 -23.83 14.07
CA LEU A 214 8.56 -22.42 14.38
C LEU A 214 7.73 -22.26 15.65
N GLY A 215 8.30 -21.59 16.67
CA GLY A 215 7.55 -21.15 17.84
C GLY A 215 6.49 -20.10 17.49
N MET A 216 5.55 -19.85 18.40
CA MET A 216 4.44 -18.90 18.17
C MET A 216 4.92 -17.50 17.77
N MET A 217 5.97 -16.96 18.42
CA MET A 217 6.49 -15.63 18.10
C MET A 217 7.11 -15.59 16.69
N SER A 218 7.79 -16.66 16.27
CA SER A 218 8.32 -16.75 14.89
C SER A 218 7.19 -16.80 13.86
N GLN A 219 6.12 -17.52 14.16
CA GLN A 219 4.92 -17.52 13.29
C GLN A 219 4.28 -16.12 13.21
N VAL A 220 4.17 -15.41 14.33
CA VAL A 220 3.65 -14.04 14.38
C VAL A 220 4.56 -13.10 13.58
N ASN A 221 5.88 -13.21 13.69
CA ASN A 221 6.83 -12.40 12.92
C ASN A 221 6.67 -12.64 11.41
N ASN A 222 6.58 -13.90 10.99
CA ASN A 222 6.39 -14.24 9.56
C ASN A 222 5.05 -13.71 9.01
N ALA A 223 3.97 -13.79 9.81
CA ALA A 223 2.67 -13.26 9.43
C ALA A 223 2.61 -11.72 9.49
N ALA A 224 3.42 -11.08 10.36
CA ALA A 224 3.36 -9.64 10.59
C ALA A 224 3.71 -8.81 9.36
N VAL A 225 4.67 -9.24 8.55
CA VAL A 225 5.04 -8.57 7.30
C VAL A 225 3.86 -8.56 6.33
N ASN A 226 3.17 -9.70 6.19
CA ASN A 226 1.98 -9.83 5.35
C ASN A 226 0.82 -8.99 5.90
N THR A 227 0.58 -9.00 7.22
CA THR A 227 -0.46 -8.16 7.82
C THR A 227 -0.14 -6.67 7.71
N LEU A 228 1.13 -6.26 7.81
CA LEU A 228 1.53 -4.88 7.57
C LEU A 228 1.25 -4.47 6.13
N TRP A 229 1.58 -5.32 5.16
CA TRP A 229 1.30 -5.05 3.74
C TRP A 229 -0.18 -4.70 3.50
N ALA A 230 -1.09 -5.37 4.19
CA ALA A 230 -2.51 -5.08 4.11
C ALA A 230 -2.86 -3.64 4.52
N PHE A 231 -2.11 -3.05 5.45
CA PHE A 231 -2.34 -1.68 5.94
C PHE A 231 -1.59 -0.61 5.16
N ILE A 232 -0.78 -0.96 4.16
CA ILE A 232 -0.18 0.01 3.26
C ILE A 232 -1.30 0.71 2.48
N GLY A 233 -1.23 2.04 2.41
CA GLY A 233 -2.31 2.90 1.95
C GLY A 233 -3.01 3.67 3.08
N ILE A 234 -2.73 3.35 4.37
CA ILE A 234 -3.24 4.11 5.52
C ILE A 234 -2.85 5.59 5.48
N GLU A 235 -1.74 5.90 4.88
CA GLU A 235 -1.21 7.24 4.67
C GLU A 235 -1.92 8.02 3.56
N SER A 236 -2.86 7.43 2.83
CA SER A 236 -3.51 8.06 1.68
C SER A 236 -4.11 9.42 2.04
N ALA A 237 -4.82 9.53 3.17
CA ALA A 237 -5.37 10.83 3.59
C ALA A 237 -4.27 11.86 3.88
N ILE A 238 -3.09 11.45 4.36
CA ILE A 238 -1.95 12.32 4.66
C ILE A 238 -1.31 12.82 3.37
N VAL A 239 -1.16 11.96 2.37
CA VAL A 239 -0.64 12.36 1.05
C VAL A 239 -1.54 13.42 0.43
N PHE A 240 -2.85 13.27 0.57
CA PHE A 240 -3.84 14.24 0.08
C PHE A 240 -4.17 15.38 1.09
N ALA A 241 -3.43 15.51 2.20
CA ALA A 241 -3.69 16.54 3.21
C ALA A 241 -3.72 17.97 2.63
N GLY A 242 -2.86 18.27 1.63
CA GLY A 242 -2.87 19.55 0.93
C GLY A 242 -4.15 19.82 0.11
N ARG A 243 -4.95 18.80 -0.17
CA ARG A 243 -6.23 18.88 -0.88
C ARG A 243 -7.43 18.68 0.05
N ALA A 244 -7.21 18.47 1.36
CA ALA A 244 -8.27 18.28 2.35
C ALA A 244 -9.03 19.58 2.64
N LYS A 245 -10.33 19.47 2.95
CA LYS A 245 -11.13 20.60 3.46
C LYS A 245 -10.64 21.06 4.83
N LYS A 246 -10.33 20.10 5.72
CA LYS A 246 -9.85 20.35 7.09
C LYS A 246 -8.77 19.33 7.45
N GLN A 247 -7.73 19.76 8.15
CA GLN A 247 -6.67 18.84 8.60
C GLN A 247 -7.16 17.85 9.67
N THR A 248 -8.16 18.22 10.45
CA THR A 248 -8.83 17.31 11.39
C THR A 248 -9.54 16.15 10.67
N ASP A 249 -10.05 16.38 9.46
CA ASP A 249 -10.68 15.32 8.65
C ASP A 249 -9.66 14.29 8.20
N VAL A 250 -8.41 14.72 7.95
CA VAL A 250 -7.30 13.81 7.60
C VAL A 250 -7.07 12.80 8.72
N LYS A 251 -6.88 13.28 9.98
CA LYS A 251 -6.69 12.39 11.14
C LYS A 251 -7.87 11.45 11.34
N ARG A 252 -9.10 11.98 11.31
CA ARG A 252 -10.31 11.17 11.52
C ARG A 252 -10.50 10.13 10.43
N ALA A 253 -10.26 10.49 9.16
CA ALA A 253 -10.37 9.59 8.03
C ALA A 253 -9.33 8.46 8.09
N THR A 254 -8.10 8.76 8.48
CA THR A 254 -7.05 7.76 8.66
C THR A 254 -7.42 6.75 9.74
N VAL A 255 -7.86 7.21 10.91
CA VAL A 255 -8.22 6.34 12.05
C VAL A 255 -9.48 5.51 11.74
N LEU A 256 -10.54 6.14 11.21
CA LEU A 256 -11.76 5.42 10.84
C LEU A 256 -11.49 4.39 9.75
N GLY A 257 -10.70 4.77 8.73
CA GLY A 257 -10.31 3.87 7.65
C GLY A 257 -9.54 2.64 8.15
N LEU A 258 -8.64 2.84 9.12
CA LEU A 258 -7.94 1.74 9.78
C LEU A 258 -8.90 0.76 10.46
N PHE A 259 -9.84 1.26 11.27
CA PHE A 259 -10.76 0.36 11.98
C PHE A 259 -11.67 -0.41 11.02
N ILE A 260 -12.15 0.22 9.94
CA ILE A 260 -12.92 -0.46 8.89
C ILE A 260 -12.08 -1.57 8.25
N ALA A 261 -10.84 -1.25 7.85
CA ALA A 261 -9.94 -2.22 7.21
C ALA A 261 -9.58 -3.37 8.17
N LEU A 262 -9.25 -3.08 9.43
CA LEU A 262 -8.91 -4.09 10.43
C LEU A 262 -10.08 -5.07 10.67
N ALA A 263 -11.29 -4.55 10.81
CA ALA A 263 -12.48 -5.38 10.98
C ALA A 263 -12.71 -6.31 9.77
N ILE A 264 -12.54 -5.78 8.54
CA ILE A 264 -12.64 -6.57 7.31
C ILE A 264 -11.55 -7.63 7.26
N TYR A 265 -10.30 -7.28 7.52
CA TYR A 265 -9.16 -8.21 7.44
C TYR A 265 -9.25 -9.32 8.46
N MET A 266 -9.50 -8.99 9.73
CA MET A 266 -9.65 -9.99 10.79
C MET A 266 -10.85 -10.91 10.52
N GLY A 267 -11.99 -10.32 10.16
CA GLY A 267 -13.19 -11.08 9.84
C GLY A 267 -12.95 -12.05 8.69
N ILE A 268 -12.46 -11.57 7.55
CA ILE A 268 -12.25 -12.42 6.37
C ILE A 268 -11.17 -13.47 6.63
N SER A 269 -10.03 -13.10 7.21
CA SER A 269 -8.95 -14.07 7.48
C SER A 269 -9.39 -15.18 8.41
N THR A 270 -10.12 -14.84 9.49
CA THR A 270 -10.62 -15.83 10.45
C THR A 270 -11.68 -16.75 9.81
N LEU A 271 -12.61 -16.16 9.06
CA LEU A 271 -13.68 -16.93 8.41
C LEU A 271 -13.14 -17.83 7.30
N MET A 272 -12.15 -17.36 6.53
CA MET A 272 -11.51 -18.19 5.51
C MET A 272 -10.87 -19.45 6.08
N MET A 273 -10.19 -19.33 7.25
CA MET A 273 -9.61 -20.47 7.96
C MET A 273 -10.67 -21.43 8.53
N GLY A 274 -11.92 -20.97 8.69
CA GLY A 274 -13.04 -21.82 9.10
C GLY A 274 -13.88 -22.36 7.93
N MET A 275 -13.86 -21.70 6.77
CA MET A 275 -14.62 -22.15 5.59
C MET A 275 -13.89 -23.20 4.76
N LEU A 276 -12.55 -23.13 4.73
CA LEU A 276 -11.70 -24.05 3.99
C LEU A 276 -10.74 -24.76 4.95
N ASP A 277 -10.49 -26.03 4.71
CA ASP A 277 -9.37 -26.69 5.36
C ASP A 277 -8.06 -26.04 4.96
N GLN A 278 -7.07 -26.16 5.84
CA GLN A 278 -5.82 -25.45 5.68
C GLN A 278 -5.06 -25.82 4.40
N ASN A 279 -5.07 -27.11 4.03
CA ASN A 279 -4.37 -27.58 2.84
C ASN A 279 -4.96 -26.97 1.57
N THR A 280 -6.28 -26.92 1.47
CA THR A 280 -6.99 -26.24 0.38
C THR A 280 -6.67 -24.76 0.35
N LEU A 281 -6.68 -24.10 1.51
CA LEU A 281 -6.43 -22.65 1.61
C LEU A 281 -5.03 -22.25 1.17
N ILE A 282 -3.99 -22.97 1.57
CA ILE A 282 -2.59 -22.66 1.22
C ILE A 282 -2.25 -22.92 -0.26
N HIS A 283 -3.01 -23.78 -0.94
CA HIS A 283 -2.79 -24.09 -2.36
C HIS A 283 -3.72 -23.32 -3.31
N SER A 284 -4.65 -22.52 -2.76
CA SER A 284 -5.60 -21.77 -3.59
C SER A 284 -4.97 -20.52 -4.21
N ASP A 285 -5.16 -20.34 -5.52
CA ASP A 285 -4.82 -19.11 -6.23
C ASP A 285 -5.91 -18.03 -6.10
N LYS A 286 -7.11 -18.39 -5.65
CA LYS A 286 -8.28 -17.51 -5.49
C LYS A 286 -9.06 -17.86 -4.23
N PRO A 287 -8.44 -17.77 -3.04
CA PRO A 287 -8.97 -18.36 -1.82
C PRO A 287 -10.38 -17.89 -1.47
N MET A 288 -10.71 -16.61 -1.67
CA MET A 288 -12.06 -16.10 -1.40
C MET A 288 -13.12 -16.66 -2.36
N ILE A 289 -12.76 -16.87 -3.62
CA ILE A 289 -13.67 -17.47 -4.62
C ILE A 289 -13.90 -18.92 -4.27
N ASP A 290 -12.85 -19.66 -3.98
CA ASP A 290 -12.92 -21.08 -3.64
C ASP A 290 -13.74 -21.30 -2.36
N ALA A 291 -13.56 -20.44 -1.35
CA ALA A 291 -14.34 -20.48 -0.12
C ALA A 291 -15.84 -20.25 -0.35
N ILE A 292 -16.21 -19.26 -1.15
CA ILE A 292 -17.64 -19.01 -1.39
C ILE A 292 -18.25 -20.08 -2.29
N GLN A 293 -17.48 -20.64 -3.23
CA GLN A 293 -17.94 -21.72 -4.11
C GLN A 293 -18.17 -23.04 -3.36
N SER A 294 -17.34 -23.34 -2.36
CA SER A 294 -17.53 -24.55 -1.53
C SER A 294 -18.85 -24.51 -0.75
N VAL A 295 -19.36 -23.32 -0.41
CA VAL A 295 -20.58 -23.13 0.37
C VAL A 295 -21.83 -22.96 -0.50
N LEU A 296 -21.75 -22.10 -1.52
CA LEU A 296 -22.93 -21.67 -2.31
C LEU A 296 -22.88 -22.10 -3.78
N GLY A 297 -21.86 -22.90 -4.15
CA GLY A 297 -21.69 -23.43 -5.49
C GLY A 297 -21.08 -22.45 -6.50
N PRO A 298 -20.83 -22.88 -7.76
CA PRO A 298 -20.00 -22.18 -8.72
C PRO A 298 -20.47 -20.77 -9.11
N LEU A 299 -21.77 -20.52 -9.09
CA LEU A 299 -22.34 -19.21 -9.46
C LEU A 299 -21.93 -18.12 -8.47
N SER A 300 -21.89 -18.45 -7.18
CA SER A 300 -21.49 -17.51 -6.12
C SER A 300 -20.05 -17.02 -6.29
N GLY A 301 -19.15 -17.89 -6.73
CA GLY A 301 -17.77 -17.51 -7.05
C GLY A 301 -17.68 -16.50 -8.19
N LYS A 302 -18.51 -16.64 -9.24
CA LYS A 302 -18.58 -15.63 -10.32
C LYS A 302 -19.12 -14.29 -9.82
N VAL A 303 -20.16 -14.31 -8.98
CA VAL A 303 -20.71 -13.07 -8.37
C VAL A 303 -19.64 -12.37 -7.53
N LEU A 304 -18.96 -13.11 -6.66
CA LEU A 304 -17.88 -12.57 -5.83
C LEU A 304 -16.71 -12.06 -6.69
N ALA A 305 -16.34 -12.78 -7.75
CA ALA A 305 -15.31 -12.33 -8.69
C ALA A 305 -15.71 -11.00 -9.36
N GLY A 306 -16.97 -10.83 -9.75
CA GLY A 306 -17.48 -9.57 -10.30
C GLY A 306 -17.37 -8.40 -9.33
N ILE A 307 -17.76 -8.61 -8.05
CA ILE A 307 -17.60 -7.62 -6.99
C ILE A 307 -16.11 -7.32 -6.76
N GLY A 308 -15.28 -8.35 -6.76
CA GLY A 308 -13.81 -8.23 -6.65
C GLY A 308 -13.21 -7.37 -7.78
N LEU A 309 -13.65 -7.55 -9.02
CA LEU A 309 -13.20 -6.74 -10.17
C LEU A 309 -13.57 -5.27 -10.02
N ILE A 310 -14.80 -4.95 -9.58
CA ILE A 310 -15.22 -3.57 -9.30
C ILE A 310 -14.34 -2.97 -8.18
N SER A 311 -14.11 -3.75 -7.13
CA SER A 311 -13.26 -3.38 -6.00
C SER A 311 -11.83 -3.05 -6.44
N LEU A 312 -11.19 -3.95 -7.20
CA LEU A 312 -9.81 -3.83 -7.66
C LEU A 312 -9.65 -2.69 -8.68
N PHE A 313 -10.64 -2.49 -9.54
CA PHE A 313 -10.68 -1.34 -10.44
C PHE A 313 -10.67 -0.01 -9.66
N GLY A 314 -11.52 0.12 -8.65
CA GLY A 314 -11.54 1.29 -7.79
C GLY A 314 -10.22 1.48 -7.03
N SER A 315 -9.67 0.40 -6.45
CA SER A 315 -8.37 0.44 -5.77
C SER A 315 -7.25 0.89 -6.71
N THR A 316 -7.24 0.43 -7.96
CA THR A 316 -6.23 0.86 -8.95
C THR A 316 -6.32 2.37 -9.21
N ILE A 317 -7.53 2.93 -9.30
CA ILE A 317 -7.69 4.40 -9.41
C ILE A 317 -7.04 5.09 -8.21
N GLY A 318 -7.33 4.65 -6.99
CA GLY A 318 -6.76 5.20 -5.76
C GLY A 318 -5.24 5.12 -5.73
N TRP A 319 -4.68 3.97 -6.05
CA TRP A 319 -3.23 3.75 -6.07
C TRP A 319 -2.51 4.56 -7.16
N VAL A 320 -3.07 4.66 -8.35
CA VAL A 320 -2.50 5.49 -9.42
C VAL A 320 -2.55 6.98 -9.05
N MET A 321 -3.66 7.46 -8.45
CA MET A 321 -3.76 8.83 -7.95
C MET A 321 -2.72 9.09 -6.85
N LEU A 322 -2.60 8.19 -5.87
CA LEU A 322 -1.64 8.29 -4.77
C LEU A 322 -0.20 8.36 -5.29
N SER A 323 0.16 7.43 -6.16
CA SER A 323 1.51 7.31 -6.72
C SER A 323 1.90 8.50 -7.58
N ALA A 324 0.96 9.14 -8.27
CA ALA A 324 1.21 10.37 -9.03
C ALA A 324 1.31 11.61 -8.13
N GLU A 325 0.58 11.64 -7.02
CA GLU A 325 0.62 12.78 -6.07
C GLU A 325 1.95 12.84 -5.29
N VAL A 326 2.55 11.70 -4.97
CA VAL A 326 3.79 11.61 -4.17
C VAL A 326 4.94 12.44 -4.77
N PRO A 327 5.41 12.21 -6.01
CA PRO A 327 6.51 12.99 -6.58
C PRO A 327 6.11 14.45 -6.86
N TYR A 328 4.84 14.73 -7.13
CA TYR A 328 4.33 16.09 -7.27
C TYR A 328 4.46 16.87 -5.95
N GLN A 329 4.04 16.28 -4.84
CA GLN A 329 4.19 16.92 -3.52
C GLN A 329 5.65 17.03 -3.09
N ALA A 330 6.47 16.03 -3.38
CA ALA A 330 7.91 16.09 -3.15
C ALA A 330 8.57 17.25 -3.95
N ALA A 331 8.14 17.49 -5.19
CA ALA A 331 8.60 18.62 -5.99
C ALA A 331 8.14 19.96 -5.42
N LYS A 332 6.94 20.07 -4.86
CA LYS A 332 6.47 21.27 -4.13
C LYS A 332 7.34 21.58 -2.92
N GLN A 333 7.86 20.55 -2.28
CA GLN A 333 8.78 20.67 -1.14
C GLN A 333 10.27 20.84 -1.57
N GLY A 334 10.54 21.00 -2.87
CA GLY A 334 11.88 21.18 -3.40
C GLY A 334 12.74 19.91 -3.42
N LEU A 335 12.13 18.74 -3.20
CA LEU A 335 12.81 17.45 -3.14
C LEU A 335 12.89 16.74 -4.49
N PHE A 336 12.04 17.13 -5.46
CA PHE A 336 12.06 16.58 -6.82
C PHE A 336 12.19 17.68 -7.86
N LEU A 337 12.43 17.30 -9.13
CA LEU A 337 12.60 18.25 -10.23
C LEU A 337 11.30 19.02 -10.54
N PRO A 338 11.38 20.27 -11.03
CA PRO A 338 10.19 21.08 -11.37
C PRO A 338 9.27 20.45 -12.42
N ALA A 339 9.78 19.55 -13.26
CA ALA A 339 8.95 18.85 -14.25
C ALA A 339 7.76 18.15 -13.60
N PHE A 340 7.92 17.64 -12.37
CA PHE A 340 6.83 17.00 -11.62
C PHE A 340 5.73 17.98 -11.18
N LEU A 341 5.97 19.30 -11.22
CA LEU A 341 4.97 20.32 -10.90
C LEU A 341 4.03 20.63 -12.08
N LYS A 342 4.28 20.06 -13.27
CA LYS A 342 3.44 20.30 -14.44
C LYS A 342 2.05 19.73 -14.22
N GLU A 343 1.06 20.63 -14.23
CA GLU A 343 -0.36 20.32 -14.13
C GLU A 343 -1.04 20.46 -15.50
N ASN A 344 -2.11 19.69 -15.69
CA ASN A 344 -3.03 19.92 -16.81
C ASN A 344 -4.02 21.06 -16.46
N LYS A 345 -4.90 21.44 -17.43
CA LYS A 345 -5.91 22.50 -17.26
C LYS A 345 -6.87 22.28 -16.07
N LYS A 346 -6.90 21.07 -15.50
CA LYS A 346 -7.74 20.68 -14.36
C LYS A 346 -6.98 20.58 -13.04
N GLY A 347 -5.71 21.06 -12.98
CA GLY A 347 -4.88 21.02 -11.78
C GLY A 347 -4.37 19.63 -11.40
N LEU A 348 -4.26 18.71 -12.35
CA LEU A 348 -3.72 17.37 -12.13
C LEU A 348 -2.25 17.30 -12.52
N PRO A 349 -1.41 16.61 -11.74
CA PRO A 349 0.04 16.48 -12.00
C PRO A 349 0.29 15.55 -13.20
N SER A 350 0.11 16.08 -14.43
CA SER A 350 0.10 15.29 -15.66
C SER A 350 1.43 14.62 -15.97
N PHE A 351 2.56 15.31 -15.75
CA PHE A 351 3.89 14.72 -15.95
C PHE A 351 4.17 13.62 -14.90
N SER A 352 3.85 13.89 -13.65
CA SER A 352 3.99 12.93 -12.56
C SER A 352 3.19 11.65 -12.85
N LEU A 353 1.93 11.81 -13.28
CA LEU A 353 1.05 10.70 -13.62
C LEU A 353 1.58 9.89 -14.81
N LEU A 354 2.05 10.57 -15.86
CA LEU A 354 2.60 9.91 -17.05
C LEU A 354 3.85 9.10 -16.72
N LEU A 355 4.80 9.70 -15.99
CA LEU A 355 6.05 9.04 -15.63
C LEU A 355 5.81 7.87 -14.66
N THR A 356 4.93 8.07 -13.67
CA THR A 356 4.53 7.01 -12.73
C THR A 356 3.97 5.80 -13.49
N ASN A 357 3.02 6.02 -14.40
CA ASN A 357 2.43 4.93 -15.16
C ASN A 357 3.41 4.31 -16.17
N GLY A 358 4.31 5.11 -16.76
CA GLY A 358 5.37 4.61 -17.65
C GLY A 358 6.32 3.65 -16.92
N ILE A 359 6.75 4.00 -15.70
CA ILE A 359 7.59 3.10 -14.89
C ILE A 359 6.76 1.90 -14.40
N GLY A 360 5.50 2.11 -13.97
CA GLY A 360 4.60 1.02 -13.61
C GLY A 360 4.42 0.01 -14.73
N GLN A 361 4.37 0.46 -16.00
CA GLN A 361 4.33 -0.41 -17.17
C GLN A 361 5.56 -1.33 -17.26
N LEU A 362 6.74 -0.82 -16.87
CA LEU A 362 7.95 -1.66 -16.84
C LEU A 362 7.83 -2.77 -15.79
N PHE A 363 7.26 -2.47 -14.61
CA PHE A 363 7.02 -3.52 -13.61
C PHE A 363 5.98 -4.56 -14.06
N ILE A 364 4.98 -4.16 -14.86
CA ILE A 364 3.99 -5.08 -15.41
C ILE A 364 4.66 -6.14 -16.32
N PHE A 365 5.84 -5.88 -16.90
CA PHE A 365 6.60 -6.89 -17.61
C PHE A 365 6.92 -8.14 -16.75
N SER A 366 6.90 -8.03 -15.41
CA SER A 366 7.04 -9.22 -14.55
C SER A 366 5.97 -10.28 -14.80
N THR A 367 4.78 -9.88 -15.28
CA THR A 367 3.68 -10.81 -15.62
C THR A 367 3.95 -11.66 -16.86
N VAL A 368 4.90 -11.26 -17.69
CA VAL A 368 5.28 -11.99 -18.91
C VAL A 368 6.03 -13.29 -18.60
N SER A 369 6.85 -13.28 -17.53
CA SER A 369 7.73 -14.40 -17.17
C SER A 369 7.28 -15.17 -15.93
N LYS A 370 6.35 -14.62 -15.14
CA LYS A 370 5.89 -15.21 -13.87
C LYS A 370 4.39 -15.45 -13.90
N SER A 371 3.92 -16.41 -13.07
CA SER A 371 2.49 -16.52 -12.74
C SER A 371 1.97 -15.25 -12.07
N ILE A 372 0.65 -15.08 -12.03
CA ILE A 372 0.00 -13.91 -11.38
C ILE A 372 0.39 -13.84 -9.91
N SER A 373 0.33 -14.96 -9.17
CA SER A 373 0.74 -15.04 -7.78
C SER A 373 2.24 -14.75 -7.60
N GLY A 374 3.10 -15.36 -8.42
CA GLY A 374 4.54 -15.12 -8.36
C GLY A 374 4.96 -13.69 -8.70
N ALA A 375 4.21 -12.99 -9.56
CA ALA A 375 4.42 -11.57 -9.81
C ALA A 375 4.00 -10.71 -8.60
N PHE A 376 2.88 -11.06 -7.96
CA PHE A 376 2.39 -10.40 -6.75
C PHE A 376 3.38 -10.53 -5.59
N ASP A 377 3.85 -11.75 -5.28
CA ASP A 377 4.79 -12.02 -4.19
C ASP A 377 6.12 -11.29 -4.40
N PHE A 378 6.65 -11.30 -5.63
CA PHE A 378 7.87 -10.57 -5.98
C PHE A 378 7.76 -9.06 -5.75
N ILE A 379 6.60 -8.47 -6.07
CA ILE A 379 6.34 -7.05 -5.92
C ILE A 379 6.24 -6.66 -4.44
N ILE A 380 5.54 -7.47 -3.62
CA ILE A 380 5.46 -7.26 -2.17
C ILE A 380 6.86 -7.28 -1.55
N LEU A 381 7.66 -8.26 -1.90
CA LEU A 381 9.00 -8.42 -1.40
C LEU A 381 9.85 -7.16 -1.62
N ILE A 382 9.83 -6.61 -2.82
CA ILE A 382 10.61 -5.41 -3.17
C ILE A 382 10.10 -4.16 -2.44
N ALA A 383 8.78 -4.04 -2.28
CA ALA A 383 8.17 -2.79 -1.84
C ALA A 383 8.15 -2.60 -0.32
N THR A 384 8.25 -3.67 0.47
CA THR A 384 8.01 -3.61 1.94
C THR A 384 8.89 -2.56 2.64
N LEU A 385 10.20 -2.57 2.42
CA LEU A 385 11.11 -1.59 3.04
C LEU A 385 10.83 -0.16 2.62
N ALA A 386 10.36 0.06 1.39
CA ALA A 386 10.08 1.38 0.87
C ALA A 386 8.98 2.12 1.66
N TYR A 387 8.07 1.37 2.29
CA TYR A 387 7.02 1.93 3.16
C TYR A 387 7.44 2.02 4.61
N LEU A 388 8.19 1.04 5.10
CA LEU A 388 8.60 0.98 6.50
C LEU A 388 9.49 2.16 6.89
N VAL A 389 10.41 2.56 6.01
CA VAL A 389 11.32 3.67 6.27
C VAL A 389 10.59 5.00 6.51
N PRO A 390 9.66 5.48 5.65
CA PRO A 390 8.89 6.68 5.92
C PRO A 390 8.01 6.60 7.18
N TYR A 391 7.48 5.43 7.53
CA TYR A 391 6.65 5.25 8.72
C TYR A 391 7.49 5.41 10.01
N PHE A 392 8.65 4.77 10.05
CA PHE A 392 9.61 4.92 11.12
C PHE A 392 10.09 6.37 11.28
N ILE A 393 10.46 7.01 10.16
CA ILE A 393 10.90 8.41 10.14
C ILE A 393 9.82 9.35 10.69
N SER A 394 8.56 9.14 10.33
CA SER A 394 7.45 9.94 10.84
C SER A 394 7.32 9.83 12.37
N SER A 395 7.50 8.63 12.90
CA SER A 395 7.46 8.38 14.34
C SER A 395 8.61 9.09 15.07
N ILE A 396 9.83 9.02 14.53
CA ILE A 396 10.99 9.75 15.05
C ILE A 396 10.79 11.26 14.96
N TYR A 397 10.22 11.76 13.88
CA TYR A 397 9.95 13.19 13.74
C TYR A 397 8.94 13.70 14.77
N GLN A 398 7.89 12.93 15.05
CA GLN A 398 6.97 13.29 16.14
C GLN A 398 7.67 13.26 17.51
N LEU A 399 8.55 12.28 17.78
CA LEU A 399 9.37 12.27 19.00
C LEU A 399 10.25 13.51 19.11
N LYS A 400 10.88 13.94 18.00
CA LYS A 400 11.64 15.19 17.96
C LYS A 400 10.78 16.38 18.36
N LEU A 401 9.57 16.53 17.82
CA LEU A 401 8.64 17.61 18.18
C LEU A 401 8.24 17.57 19.66
N VAL A 402 8.05 16.37 20.22
CA VAL A 402 7.75 16.17 21.64
C VAL A 402 8.93 16.60 22.50
N ILE A 403 10.14 16.16 22.17
CA ILE A 403 11.37 16.48 22.94
C ILE A 403 11.65 17.99 22.91
N THR A 404 11.57 18.62 21.76
CA THR A 404 11.82 20.06 21.59
C THR A 404 10.69 20.93 22.14
N GLY A 405 9.50 20.36 22.36
CA GLY A 405 8.30 21.12 22.75
C GLY A 405 7.71 21.95 21.62
N GLU A 406 8.28 21.88 20.40
CA GLU A 406 7.79 22.61 19.24
C GLU A 406 6.33 22.27 18.93
N THR A 407 5.50 23.27 18.68
CA THR A 407 4.05 23.13 18.40
C THR A 407 3.15 22.73 19.58
N TYR A 408 3.70 22.52 20.77
CA TYR A 408 2.91 22.13 21.95
C TYR A 408 2.59 23.35 22.83
N LYS A 409 1.30 23.55 23.13
CA LYS A 409 0.79 24.57 24.08
C LYS A 409 0.37 23.94 25.42
N SER A 410 0.28 22.61 25.51
CA SER A 410 -0.19 21.87 26.67
C SER A 410 0.67 20.64 26.91
N ASP A 411 1.14 20.47 28.15
CA ASP A 411 1.94 19.33 28.57
C ASP A 411 1.17 18.00 28.41
N ARG A 412 -0.14 18.00 28.70
CA ARG A 412 -0.97 16.81 28.53
C ARG A 412 -0.95 16.31 27.08
N SER A 413 -1.11 17.21 26.10
CA SER A 413 -1.07 16.82 24.70
C SER A 413 0.32 16.35 24.27
N ARG A 414 1.36 16.97 24.83
CA ARG A 414 2.76 16.61 24.61
C ARG A 414 3.08 15.20 25.10
N ILE A 415 2.63 14.86 26.33
CA ILE A 415 2.83 13.53 26.93
C ILE A 415 2.10 12.45 26.12
N VAL A 416 0.81 12.68 25.79
CA VAL A 416 0.02 11.70 25.02
C VAL A 416 0.65 11.46 23.66
N ASP A 417 1.02 12.50 22.93
CA ASP A 417 1.67 12.37 21.63
C ASP A 417 3.07 11.72 21.76
N GLY A 418 3.76 11.93 22.88
CA GLY A 418 5.03 11.29 23.19
C GLY A 418 4.87 9.77 23.35
N ILE A 419 3.87 9.31 24.09
CA ILE A 419 3.57 7.89 24.27
C ILE A 419 3.22 7.27 22.92
N ILE A 420 2.35 7.91 22.11
CA ILE A 420 1.98 7.44 20.79
C ILE A 420 3.21 7.32 19.89
N ALA A 421 4.06 8.33 19.86
CA ALA A 421 5.26 8.34 19.04
C ALA A 421 6.28 7.28 19.47
N LEU A 422 6.43 7.06 20.77
CA LEU A 422 7.31 6.02 21.31
C LEU A 422 6.82 4.61 20.92
N LEU A 423 5.53 4.32 21.13
CA LEU A 423 4.94 3.03 20.76
C LEU A 423 5.00 2.80 19.25
N SER A 424 4.74 3.83 18.45
CA SER A 424 4.88 3.80 17.00
C SER A 424 6.32 3.52 16.56
N THR A 425 7.31 4.11 17.25
CA THR A 425 8.73 3.90 16.97
C THR A 425 9.15 2.46 17.28
N ILE A 426 8.75 1.95 18.46
CA ILE A 426 9.05 0.56 18.89
C ILE A 426 8.43 -0.42 17.88
N TYR A 427 7.17 -0.22 17.51
CA TYR A 427 6.52 -1.06 16.51
C TYR A 427 7.24 -0.99 15.16
N SER A 428 7.62 0.21 14.70
CA SER A 428 8.31 0.37 13.42
C SER A 428 9.67 -0.32 13.39
N ILE A 429 10.42 -0.28 14.50
CA ILE A 429 11.69 -1.02 14.62
C ILE A 429 11.43 -2.52 14.55
N TRP A 430 10.47 -3.02 15.33
CA TRP A 430 10.15 -4.44 15.35
C TRP A 430 9.74 -4.96 13.97
N ILE A 431 8.87 -4.26 13.26
CA ILE A 431 8.39 -4.71 11.95
C ILE A 431 9.46 -4.57 10.86
N ILE A 432 10.38 -3.60 10.97
CA ILE A 432 11.56 -3.53 10.09
C ILE A 432 12.42 -4.77 10.30
N ILE A 433 12.71 -5.16 11.53
CA ILE A 433 13.50 -6.36 11.84
C ILE A 433 12.79 -7.61 11.31
N ALA A 434 11.49 -7.75 11.53
CA ALA A 434 10.70 -8.87 11.00
C ALA A 434 10.72 -8.91 9.46
N GLY A 435 10.55 -7.76 8.81
CA GLY A 435 10.52 -7.67 7.34
C GLY A 435 11.88 -7.78 6.66
N THR A 436 12.97 -7.67 7.42
CA THR A 436 14.36 -7.81 6.92
C THR A 436 15.02 -9.10 7.35
N ALA A 437 14.27 -10.02 7.95
CA ALA A 437 14.78 -11.34 8.33
C ALA A 437 15.24 -12.14 7.10
N ASP A 438 14.58 -11.96 5.94
CA ASP A 438 15.09 -12.47 4.68
C ASP A 438 16.08 -11.48 4.05
N ILE A 439 17.33 -11.92 3.91
CA ILE A 439 18.44 -11.12 3.37
C ILE A 439 18.18 -10.64 1.93
N LYS A 440 17.45 -11.41 1.12
CA LYS A 440 17.13 -11.04 -0.26
C LYS A 440 16.17 -9.86 -0.28
N THR A 441 15.12 -9.90 0.53
CA THR A 441 14.15 -8.81 0.72
C THR A 441 14.87 -7.52 1.17
N PHE A 442 15.77 -7.64 2.12
CA PHE A 442 16.58 -6.51 2.61
C PHE A 442 17.44 -5.90 1.50
N ILE A 443 18.18 -6.73 0.77
CA ILE A 443 19.04 -6.26 -0.33
C ILE A 443 18.23 -5.59 -1.43
N TYR A 444 17.13 -6.19 -1.87
CA TYR A 444 16.26 -5.62 -2.92
C TYR A 444 15.66 -4.28 -2.48
N GLY A 445 15.20 -4.18 -1.23
CA GLY A 445 14.69 -2.93 -0.69
C GLY A 445 15.75 -1.82 -0.64
N ILE A 446 16.98 -2.14 -0.23
CA ILE A 446 18.10 -1.18 -0.24
C ILE A 446 18.44 -0.76 -1.66
N ILE A 447 18.56 -1.69 -2.62
CA ILE A 447 18.84 -1.38 -4.02
C ILE A 447 17.77 -0.43 -4.57
N LEU A 448 16.51 -0.70 -4.28
CA LEU A 448 15.39 0.12 -4.71
C LEU A 448 15.49 1.56 -4.17
N ILE A 449 15.75 1.73 -2.90
CA ILE A 449 15.92 3.05 -2.29
C ILE A 449 17.21 3.73 -2.84
N ALA A 450 18.32 3.01 -2.89
CA ALA A 450 19.61 3.52 -3.35
C ALA A 450 19.61 3.92 -4.84
N SER A 451 18.74 3.32 -5.67
CA SER A 451 18.61 3.69 -7.09
C SER A 451 18.30 5.18 -7.29
N GLY A 452 17.70 5.83 -6.30
CA GLY A 452 17.44 7.26 -6.30
C GLY A 452 18.71 8.12 -6.43
N ILE A 453 19.86 7.65 -5.94
CA ILE A 453 21.12 8.38 -5.99
C ILE A 453 21.49 8.76 -7.44
N LEU A 454 21.14 7.93 -8.41
CA LEU A 454 21.36 8.20 -9.83
C LEU A 454 20.65 9.48 -10.31
N PHE A 455 19.55 9.86 -9.67
CA PHE A 455 18.74 11.02 -10.01
C PHE A 455 18.94 12.21 -9.06
N TYR A 456 19.77 12.06 -8.03
CA TYR A 456 20.04 13.11 -7.04
C TYR A 456 20.91 14.24 -7.59
N GLY A 457 21.86 13.93 -8.49
CA GLY A 457 22.78 14.89 -9.07
C GLY A 457 22.11 16.10 -9.76
N PRO A 458 21.11 15.92 -10.64
CA PRO A 458 20.37 17.01 -11.25
C PRO A 458 19.64 17.91 -10.24
N LEU A 459 19.13 17.35 -9.15
CA LEU A 459 18.48 18.09 -8.07
C LEU A 459 19.47 19.01 -7.36
N MET A 460 20.66 18.50 -7.02
CA MET A 460 21.72 19.28 -6.35
C MET A 460 22.24 20.43 -7.22
N LYS A 461 22.45 20.20 -8.51
CA LYS A 461 22.83 21.25 -9.46
C LYS A 461 21.80 22.40 -9.46
N ARG A 462 20.51 22.09 -9.36
CA ARG A 462 19.46 23.09 -9.25
C ARG A 462 19.53 23.87 -7.94
N HIS A 463 19.65 23.21 -6.80
CA HIS A 463 19.77 23.89 -5.50
C HIS A 463 20.98 24.81 -5.45
N ALA A 464 22.12 24.40 -6.01
CA ALA A 464 23.31 25.25 -6.14
C ALA A 464 23.03 26.50 -6.97
N ARG A 465 22.35 26.38 -8.12
CA ARG A 465 21.97 27.51 -8.98
C ARG A 465 21.03 28.50 -8.31
N ILE A 466 20.06 28.00 -7.51
CA ILE A 466 19.13 28.86 -6.77
C ILE A 466 19.90 29.66 -5.72
N LYS A 467 20.72 29.00 -4.90
CA LYS A 467 21.56 29.67 -3.89
C LYS A 467 22.51 30.74 -4.52
N GLN A 468 23.08 30.43 -5.67
CA GLN A 468 23.92 31.38 -6.38
C GLN A 468 23.14 32.62 -6.86
N LYS A 469 21.90 32.44 -7.35
CA LYS A 469 21.05 33.57 -7.75
C LYS A 469 20.62 34.43 -6.56
N GLU A 470 20.26 33.79 -5.45
CA GLU A 470 19.92 34.51 -4.21
C GLU A 470 21.12 35.32 -3.67
N ALA A 471 22.35 34.77 -3.71
CA ALA A 471 23.56 35.44 -3.30
C ALA A 471 23.95 36.62 -4.22
N ILE A 472 23.58 36.59 -5.51
CA ILE A 472 23.82 37.69 -6.45
C ILE A 472 22.74 38.79 -6.30
N SER A 473 21.55 38.46 -5.80
CA SER A 473 20.42 39.40 -5.62
C SER A 473 20.37 40.04 -4.22
N ALA A 474 21.19 39.58 -3.28
CA ALA A 474 21.39 40.13 -1.93
C ALA A 474 22.64 41.04 -1.91
#